data_ab8c8c11b9a84fb623acb72446c65ec7
#
_entry.id   ab8c8c11b9a84fb623acb72446c65ec7
#
_cell.length_a   1.000
_cell.length_b   1.000
_cell.length_c   1.000
_cell.angle_alpha   90.00
_cell.angle_beta   90.00
_cell.angle_gamma   90.00
#
_symmetry.space_group_name_H-M   'P 1'
#
loop_
_entity.id
_entity.type
_entity.pdbx_description
1 polymer ?
#
loop_
_entity_poly.entity_id
_entity_poly.type
_entity_poly.pdbx_seq_one_letter_code
_entity_poly.pdbx_strand_id
1 'polypeptide(L)'
;MDTQPYYKTIIEQIDKHTAYRQECLNLIASENVCSPAVVNILSSDLANRYSVGRPRTRWFPGLQHYDQVEEIAEKLSQKLFHVEYANVQAPTGMVANMAAYLAVLKPNDLVLALRVKHGGHYSHVAENIFKSFNIRVEDLPFDEESYSVDVER
;
A
#
# COMPACT_ATOMS: atom_id res chain seq x y z
N MET A 1 -19.62 -30.43 5.41
CA MET A 1 -18.67 -30.04 6.47
C MET A 1 -19.36 -29.03 7.37
N ASP A 2 -19.49 -29.30 8.67
CA ASP A 2 -20.06 -28.30 9.59
C ASP A 2 -19.04 -27.19 9.84
N THR A 3 -19.32 -25.98 9.38
CA THR A 3 -18.45 -24.81 9.49
C THR A 3 -18.78 -23.91 10.69
N GLN A 4 -19.86 -24.15 11.39
CA GLN A 4 -20.35 -23.34 12.51
C GLN A 4 -19.33 -23.17 13.65
N PRO A 5 -18.58 -24.21 14.09
CA PRO A 5 -17.60 -24.05 15.14
C PRO A 5 -16.46 -23.07 14.75
N TYR A 6 -16.02 -23.13 13.48
CA TYR A 6 -14.95 -22.25 12.99
C TYR A 6 -15.42 -20.80 12.90
N TYR A 7 -16.65 -20.57 12.41
CA TYR A 7 -17.23 -19.23 12.36
C TYR A 7 -17.29 -18.59 13.76
N LYS A 8 -17.81 -19.32 14.74
CA LYS A 8 -17.88 -18.86 16.13
C LYS A 8 -16.50 -18.49 16.67
N THR A 9 -15.52 -19.35 16.46
CA THR A 9 -14.13 -19.09 16.88
C THR A 9 -13.56 -17.84 16.23
N ILE A 10 -13.79 -17.63 14.92
CA ILE A 10 -13.32 -16.44 14.20
C ILE A 10 -13.91 -15.17 14.83
N ILE A 11 -15.22 -15.14 15.06
CA ILE A 11 -15.86 -13.96 15.67
C ILE A 11 -15.31 -13.70 17.06
N GLU A 12 -15.16 -14.72 17.90
CA GLU A 12 -14.58 -14.57 19.24
C GLU A 12 -13.14 -14.00 19.19
N GLN A 13 -12.32 -14.41 18.21
CA GLN A 13 -10.97 -13.87 18.06
C GLN A 13 -10.98 -12.41 17.58
N ILE A 14 -11.90 -12.05 16.69
CA ILE A 14 -12.06 -10.67 16.23
C ILE A 14 -12.46 -9.76 17.39
N ASP A 15 -13.43 -10.18 18.22
CA ASP A 15 -13.87 -9.42 19.38
C ASP A 15 -12.74 -9.24 20.40
N LYS A 16 -12.02 -10.32 20.72
CA LYS A 16 -10.83 -10.26 21.60
C LYS A 16 -9.75 -9.34 21.07
N HIS A 17 -9.47 -9.41 19.76
CA HIS A 17 -8.50 -8.53 19.12
C HIS A 17 -8.93 -7.06 19.22
N THR A 18 -10.21 -6.78 18.94
CA THR A 18 -10.76 -5.41 19.00
C THR A 18 -10.64 -4.85 20.41
N ALA A 19 -11.04 -5.60 21.43
CA ALA A 19 -10.92 -5.21 22.83
C ALA A 19 -9.46 -4.93 23.23
N TYR A 20 -8.55 -5.85 22.87
CA TYR A 20 -7.12 -5.68 23.10
C TYR A 20 -6.58 -4.41 22.46
N ARG A 21 -6.93 -4.15 21.19
CA ARG A 21 -6.44 -2.95 20.47
C ARG A 21 -6.94 -1.63 21.05
N GLN A 22 -8.11 -1.61 21.66
CA GLN A 22 -8.64 -0.43 22.35
C GLN A 22 -7.82 -0.02 23.57
N GLU A 23 -7.11 -0.97 24.18
CA GLU A 23 -6.22 -0.73 25.34
C GLU A 23 -4.77 -0.47 24.94
N CYS A 24 -4.44 -0.50 23.64
CA CYS A 24 -3.09 -0.32 23.13
C CYS A 24 -2.84 1.09 22.59
N LEU A 25 -1.63 1.60 22.80
CA LEU A 25 -1.09 2.70 22.02
C LEU A 25 -0.52 2.15 20.72
N ASN A 26 -1.11 2.58 19.59
CA ASN A 26 -0.63 2.17 18.29
C ASN A 26 0.52 3.08 17.83
N LEU A 27 1.74 2.53 17.81
CA LEU A 27 2.96 3.26 17.43
C LEU A 27 3.46 2.92 16.02
N ILE A 28 2.68 2.14 15.26
CA ILE A 28 3.02 1.85 13.85
C ILE A 28 2.52 3.02 13.00
N ALA A 29 3.44 3.85 12.53
CA ALA A 29 3.12 5.11 11.84
C ALA A 29 2.35 4.92 10.51
N SER A 30 2.46 3.75 9.89
CA SER A 30 1.78 3.41 8.63
C SER A 30 0.35 2.88 8.81
N GLU A 31 -0.08 2.58 10.03
CA GLU A 31 -1.45 2.16 10.28
C GLU A 31 -2.40 3.36 10.37
N ASN A 32 -3.59 3.19 9.82
CA ASN A 32 -4.65 4.18 9.88
C ASN A 32 -5.98 3.52 10.24
N VAL A 33 -6.70 4.10 11.19
CA VAL A 33 -8.04 3.65 11.56
C VAL A 33 -9.07 4.27 10.63
N CYS A 34 -9.74 3.42 9.85
CA CYS A 34 -10.78 3.87 8.95
C CYS A 34 -11.97 4.46 9.71
N SER A 35 -12.54 5.54 9.19
CA SER A 35 -13.83 6.06 9.69
C SER A 35 -14.96 5.06 9.42
N PRO A 36 -16.06 5.09 10.20
CA PRO A 36 -17.22 4.23 9.95
C PRO A 36 -17.78 4.37 8.52
N ALA A 37 -17.73 5.57 7.94
CA ALA A 37 -18.15 5.80 6.56
C ALA A 37 -17.31 5.01 5.56
N VAL A 38 -15.99 4.98 5.73
CA VAL A 38 -15.09 4.19 4.88
C VAL A 38 -15.33 2.69 5.06
N VAL A 39 -15.47 2.22 6.31
CA VAL A 39 -15.77 0.81 6.58
C VAL A 39 -17.05 0.36 5.88
N ASN A 40 -18.12 1.16 5.92
CA ASN A 40 -19.38 0.86 5.24
C ASN A 40 -19.23 0.76 3.71
N ILE A 41 -18.39 1.60 3.10
CA ILE A 41 -18.10 1.54 1.66
C ILE A 41 -17.32 0.26 1.34
N LEU A 42 -16.31 -0.10 2.13
CA LEU A 42 -15.51 -1.33 1.94
C LEU A 42 -16.35 -2.61 2.03
N SER A 43 -17.45 -2.60 2.79
CA SER A 43 -18.37 -3.74 2.90
C SER A 43 -19.49 -3.73 1.84
N SER A 44 -19.49 -2.80 0.91
CA SER A 44 -20.49 -2.70 -0.15
C SER A 44 -20.26 -3.71 -1.28
N ASP A 45 -21.24 -3.82 -2.19
CA ASP A 45 -21.15 -4.69 -3.37
C ASP A 45 -19.93 -4.37 -4.27
N LEU A 46 -19.40 -3.16 -4.20
CA LEU A 46 -18.20 -2.76 -4.96
C LEU A 46 -17.00 -3.67 -4.66
N ALA A 47 -16.87 -4.18 -3.43
CA ALA A 47 -15.81 -5.11 -3.04
C ALA A 47 -15.91 -6.48 -3.72
N ASN A 48 -17.06 -6.82 -4.31
CA ASN A 48 -17.31 -8.11 -4.97
C ASN A 48 -17.14 -8.06 -6.50
N ARG A 49 -16.69 -6.94 -7.07
CA ARG A 49 -16.66 -6.74 -8.52
C ARG A 49 -15.27 -6.71 -9.09
N TYR A 50 -15.12 -7.31 -10.27
CA TYR A 50 -13.92 -7.15 -11.08
C TYR A 50 -13.93 -5.78 -11.75
N SER A 51 -12.90 -4.98 -11.50
CA SER A 51 -12.75 -3.64 -12.08
C SER A 51 -11.51 -3.53 -12.98
N VAL A 52 -11.18 -4.60 -13.70
CA VAL A 52 -10.00 -4.64 -14.57
C VAL A 52 -10.09 -3.57 -15.66
N GLY A 53 -9.00 -2.85 -15.87
CA GLY A 53 -8.89 -1.73 -16.80
C GLY A 53 -9.03 -0.37 -16.10
N ARG A 54 -8.93 0.70 -16.88
CA ARG A 54 -9.07 2.07 -16.37
C ARG A 54 -10.53 2.53 -16.44
N PRO A 55 -10.91 3.54 -15.67
CA PRO A 55 -12.23 4.18 -15.82
C PRO A 55 -12.56 4.43 -17.29
N ARG A 56 -13.79 4.18 -17.68
CA ARG A 56 -14.33 4.28 -19.05
C ARG A 56 -13.80 3.27 -20.06
N THR A 57 -12.79 2.46 -19.72
CA THR A 57 -12.19 1.44 -20.60
C THR A 57 -12.07 0.09 -19.91
N ARG A 58 -13.08 -0.27 -19.12
CA ARG A 58 -13.13 -1.54 -18.38
C ARG A 58 -13.30 -2.75 -19.31
N TRP A 59 -12.72 -3.86 -18.88
CA TRP A 59 -12.88 -5.13 -19.58
C TRP A 59 -14.26 -5.75 -19.34
N PHE A 60 -14.89 -5.43 -18.21
CA PHE A 60 -16.21 -5.96 -17.85
C PHE A 60 -17.25 -4.85 -17.84
N PRO A 61 -18.50 -5.12 -18.29
CA PRO A 61 -19.59 -4.16 -18.27
C PRO A 61 -20.14 -3.94 -16.84
N GLY A 62 -20.97 -2.90 -16.69
CA GLY A 62 -21.71 -2.65 -15.43
C GLY A 62 -20.93 -1.86 -14.39
N LEU A 63 -19.79 -1.26 -14.76
CA LEU A 63 -18.88 -0.57 -13.83
C LEU A 63 -18.97 0.97 -13.92
N GLN A 64 -20.00 1.53 -14.57
CA GLN A 64 -20.16 2.98 -14.75
C GLN A 64 -20.18 3.77 -13.43
N HIS A 65 -20.70 3.21 -12.35
CA HIS A 65 -20.72 3.83 -11.03
C HIS A 65 -19.38 3.62 -10.29
N TYR A 66 -18.74 2.47 -10.49
CA TYR A 66 -17.40 2.21 -9.99
C TYR A 66 -16.38 3.21 -10.59
N ASP A 67 -16.49 3.47 -11.90
CA ASP A 67 -15.67 4.45 -12.60
C ASP A 67 -15.75 5.83 -11.96
N GLN A 68 -16.95 6.28 -11.61
CA GLN A 68 -17.12 7.58 -10.96
C GLN A 68 -16.46 7.65 -9.59
N VAL A 69 -16.52 6.57 -8.79
CA VAL A 69 -15.84 6.50 -7.49
C VAL A 69 -14.32 6.59 -7.68
N GLU A 70 -13.76 5.83 -8.63
CA GLU A 70 -12.33 5.83 -8.91
C GLU A 70 -11.85 7.18 -9.46
N GLU A 71 -12.60 7.79 -10.40
CA GLU A 71 -12.28 9.13 -10.93
C GLU A 71 -12.30 10.22 -9.83
N ILE A 72 -13.20 10.12 -8.86
CA ILE A 72 -13.23 11.03 -7.71
C ILE A 72 -12.00 10.80 -6.83
N ALA A 73 -11.64 9.56 -6.57
CA ALA A 73 -10.45 9.23 -5.78
C ALA A 73 -9.16 9.74 -6.44
N GLU A 74 -9.01 9.56 -7.77
CA GLU A 74 -7.89 10.11 -8.54
C GLU A 74 -7.84 11.65 -8.43
N LYS A 75 -8.96 12.34 -8.65
CA LYS A 75 -9.03 13.81 -8.54
C LYS A 75 -8.73 14.34 -7.14
N LEU A 76 -9.18 13.65 -6.10
CA LEU A 76 -8.88 14.02 -4.71
C LEU A 76 -7.38 13.81 -4.41
N SER A 77 -6.80 12.71 -4.89
CA SER A 77 -5.36 12.45 -4.75
C SER A 77 -4.53 13.51 -5.48
N GLN A 78 -4.90 13.88 -6.71
CA GLN A 78 -4.25 14.95 -7.46
C GLN A 78 -4.26 16.28 -6.69
N LYS A 79 -5.39 16.63 -6.10
CA LYS A 79 -5.52 17.87 -5.30
C LYS A 79 -4.70 17.80 -4.02
N LEU A 80 -4.76 16.66 -3.30
CA LEU A 80 -4.09 16.49 -2.02
C LEU A 80 -2.55 16.56 -2.16
N PHE A 81 -2.02 15.92 -3.20
CA PHE A 81 -0.58 15.82 -3.42
C PHE A 81 -0.02 16.88 -4.40
N HIS A 82 -0.89 17.77 -4.92
CA HIS A 82 -0.52 18.79 -5.91
C HIS A 82 0.19 18.21 -7.13
N VAL A 83 -0.32 17.10 -7.66
CA VAL A 83 0.25 16.40 -8.83
C VAL A 83 -0.74 16.41 -10.00
N GLU A 84 -0.22 16.32 -11.22
CA GLU A 84 -1.05 16.30 -12.44
C GLU A 84 -1.74 14.95 -12.63
N TYR A 85 -1.08 13.86 -12.24
CA TYR A 85 -1.60 12.49 -12.39
C TYR A 85 -1.57 11.75 -11.06
N ALA A 86 -2.56 10.91 -10.84
CA ALA A 86 -2.62 9.98 -9.71
C ALA A 86 -3.17 8.63 -10.18
N ASN A 87 -2.70 7.55 -9.60
CA ASN A 87 -3.25 6.22 -9.79
C ASN A 87 -3.60 5.63 -8.43
N VAL A 88 -4.85 5.21 -8.26
CA VAL A 88 -5.39 4.69 -6.99
C VAL A 88 -5.65 3.19 -7.04
N GLN A 89 -5.20 2.49 -8.09
CA GLN A 89 -5.48 1.07 -8.32
C GLN A 89 -4.52 0.12 -7.60
N ALA A 90 -3.40 0.62 -7.06
CA ALA A 90 -2.45 -0.25 -6.38
C ALA A 90 -3.05 -0.82 -5.08
N PRO A 91 -3.09 -2.15 -4.90
CA PRO A 91 -3.72 -2.77 -3.73
C PRO A 91 -2.90 -2.60 -2.45
N THR A 92 -1.61 -2.31 -2.56
CA THR A 92 -0.69 -2.10 -1.43
C THR A 92 0.39 -1.08 -1.80
N GLY A 93 0.99 -0.44 -0.78
CA GLY A 93 2.15 0.44 -0.97
C GLY A 93 3.34 -0.28 -1.64
N MET A 94 3.55 -1.56 -1.36
CA MET A 94 4.60 -2.35 -2.01
C MET A 94 4.37 -2.49 -3.51
N VAL A 95 3.14 -2.74 -3.95
CA VAL A 95 2.77 -2.82 -5.37
C VAL A 95 2.88 -1.45 -6.03
N ALA A 96 2.50 -0.38 -5.34
CA ALA A 96 2.68 0.99 -5.82
C ALA A 96 4.17 1.32 -6.03
N ASN A 97 5.03 0.98 -5.06
CA ASN A 97 6.48 1.16 -5.18
C ASN A 97 7.05 0.34 -6.35
N MET A 98 6.65 -0.93 -6.49
CA MET A 98 7.07 -1.77 -7.61
C MET A 98 6.68 -1.16 -8.95
N ALA A 99 5.46 -0.67 -9.11
CA ALA A 99 5.00 -0.02 -10.33
C ALA A 99 5.84 1.24 -10.64
N ALA A 100 6.14 2.06 -9.64
CA ALA A 100 6.98 3.25 -9.80
C ALA A 100 8.42 2.88 -10.23
N TYR A 101 9.03 1.88 -9.60
CA TYR A 101 10.37 1.44 -9.98
C TYR A 101 10.44 0.91 -11.40
N LEU A 102 9.49 0.04 -11.78
CA LEU A 102 9.45 -0.53 -13.12
C LEU A 102 9.15 0.49 -14.22
N ALA A 103 8.53 1.62 -13.87
CA ALA A 103 8.30 2.72 -14.80
C ALA A 103 9.58 3.49 -15.15
N VAL A 104 10.58 3.53 -14.25
CA VAL A 104 11.77 4.40 -14.40
C VAL A 104 13.09 3.64 -14.45
N LEU A 105 13.16 2.41 -13.91
CA LEU A 105 14.39 1.63 -13.80
C LEU A 105 14.47 0.55 -14.88
N LYS A 106 15.69 0.24 -15.27
CA LYS A 106 16.07 -0.86 -16.17
C LYS A 106 16.94 -1.88 -15.42
N PRO A 107 17.03 -3.13 -15.89
CA PRO A 107 17.98 -4.10 -15.35
C PRO A 107 19.41 -3.53 -15.30
N ASN A 108 20.11 -3.74 -14.20
CA ASN A 108 21.45 -3.25 -13.84
C ASN A 108 21.52 -1.76 -13.43
N ASP A 109 20.41 -1.02 -13.41
CA ASP A 109 20.42 0.31 -12.79
C ASP A 109 20.74 0.20 -11.30
N LEU A 110 21.28 1.28 -10.75
CA LEU A 110 21.62 1.41 -9.35
C LEU A 110 20.58 2.25 -8.61
N VAL A 111 20.12 1.73 -7.50
CA VAL A 111 19.25 2.44 -6.55
C VAL A 111 20.01 2.61 -5.23
N LEU A 112 19.98 3.81 -4.67
CA LEU A 112 20.42 4.06 -3.31
C LEU A 112 19.23 3.99 -2.38
N ALA A 113 19.32 3.20 -1.32
CA ALA A 113 18.22 3.01 -0.38
C ALA A 113 18.70 3.00 1.07
N LEU A 114 17.87 3.49 1.97
CA LEU A 114 18.12 3.42 3.39
C LEU A 114 17.88 2.00 3.90
N ARG A 115 18.79 1.48 4.71
CA ARG A 115 18.60 0.16 5.38
C ARG A 115 17.40 0.15 6.30
N VAL A 116 16.76 -1.00 6.44
CA VAL A 116 15.61 -1.17 7.35
C VAL A 116 15.96 -0.78 8.78
N LYS A 117 17.16 -1.12 9.29
CA LYS A 117 17.62 -0.75 10.63
C LYS A 117 17.76 0.77 10.85
N HIS A 118 17.85 1.54 9.78
CA HIS A 118 17.93 3.00 9.78
C HIS A 118 16.60 3.68 9.41
N GLY A 119 15.49 2.93 9.38
CA GLY A 119 14.16 3.43 9.05
C GLY A 119 13.73 3.23 7.59
N GLY A 120 14.54 2.58 6.76
CA GLY A 120 14.17 2.24 5.39
C GLY A 120 13.03 1.22 5.32
N HIS A 121 12.18 1.36 4.30
CA HIS A 121 11.09 0.42 4.10
C HIS A 121 11.56 -0.86 3.41
N TYR A 122 10.99 -2.00 3.77
CA TYR A 122 11.38 -3.32 3.25
C TYR A 122 11.25 -3.46 1.73
N SER A 123 10.38 -2.69 1.06
CA SER A 123 10.28 -2.69 -0.41
C SER A 123 11.51 -2.10 -1.12
N HIS A 124 12.39 -1.41 -0.40
CA HIS A 124 13.59 -0.76 -0.95
C HIS A 124 14.88 -1.57 -0.76
N VAL A 125 14.81 -2.77 -0.16
CA VAL A 125 16.00 -3.58 0.08
C VAL A 125 16.30 -4.52 -1.10
N ALA A 126 17.58 -4.83 -1.28
CA ALA A 126 18.07 -5.61 -2.41
C ALA A 126 17.45 -7.01 -2.53
N GLU A 127 17.12 -7.64 -1.42
CA GLU A 127 16.61 -9.01 -1.35
C GLU A 127 15.13 -9.13 -1.76
N ASN A 128 14.44 -8.01 -2.00
CA ASN A 128 13.02 -7.98 -2.32
C ASN A 128 12.78 -7.74 -3.83
N ILE A 129 12.03 -6.69 -4.15
CA ILE A 129 11.58 -6.38 -5.52
C ILE A 129 12.77 -6.26 -6.48
N PHE A 130 13.82 -5.58 -6.08
CA PHE A 130 14.96 -5.26 -6.92
C PHE A 130 15.72 -6.50 -7.42
N LYS A 131 15.86 -7.52 -6.59
CA LYS A 131 16.52 -8.78 -6.98
C LYS A 131 15.79 -9.46 -8.15
N SER A 132 14.45 -9.45 -8.13
CA SER A 132 13.64 -10.09 -9.17
C SER A 132 13.76 -9.40 -10.53
N PHE A 133 14.14 -8.13 -10.56
CA PHE A 133 14.29 -7.33 -11.77
C PHE A 133 15.75 -7.03 -12.13
N ASN A 134 16.70 -7.69 -11.47
CA ASN A 134 18.12 -7.49 -11.67
C ASN A 134 18.55 -6.01 -11.51
N ILE A 135 18.00 -5.32 -10.52
CA ILE A 135 18.34 -3.95 -10.14
C ILE A 135 19.33 -4.01 -8.97
N ARG A 136 20.40 -3.25 -9.05
CA ARG A 136 21.41 -3.15 -7.98
C ARG A 136 20.92 -2.17 -6.91
N VAL A 137 21.19 -2.50 -5.66
CA VAL A 137 20.91 -1.63 -4.52
C VAL A 137 22.17 -1.43 -3.71
N GLU A 138 22.50 -0.19 -3.43
CA GLU A 138 23.52 0.19 -2.46
C GLU A 138 22.89 0.96 -1.31
N ASP A 139 23.50 0.83 -0.15
CA ASP A 139 22.99 1.49 1.04
C ASP A 139 23.39 2.97 1.05
N LEU A 140 22.44 3.82 1.36
CA LEU A 140 22.76 5.22 1.68
C LEU A 140 23.64 5.27 2.94
N PRO A 141 24.74 6.01 2.91
CA PRO A 141 25.55 6.27 4.10
C PRO A 141 24.68 6.87 5.20
N PHE A 142 24.80 6.37 6.41
CA PHE A 142 23.99 6.79 7.54
C PHE A 142 24.86 7.07 8.75
N ASP A 143 24.69 8.24 9.33
CA ASP A 143 25.32 8.65 10.57
C ASP A 143 24.42 8.28 11.76
N GLU A 144 24.88 7.36 12.60
CA GLU A 144 24.13 6.89 13.76
C GLU A 144 24.12 7.90 14.93
N GLU A 145 25.05 8.87 14.96
CA GLU A 145 25.08 9.91 16.00
C GLU A 145 24.05 11.01 15.74
N SER A 146 24.03 11.54 14.53
CA SER A 146 23.04 12.54 14.11
C SER A 146 21.69 11.95 13.68
N TYR A 147 21.63 10.62 13.54
CA TYR A 147 20.48 9.86 13.05
C TYR A 147 19.96 10.37 11.70
N SER A 148 20.87 10.64 10.79
CA SER A 148 20.59 11.19 9.46
C SER A 148 21.39 10.54 8.36
N VAL A 149 20.98 10.78 7.09
CA VAL A 149 21.79 10.38 5.93
C VAL A 149 23.01 11.26 5.85
N ASP A 150 24.20 10.62 5.73
CA ASP A 150 25.46 11.32 5.52
C ASP A 150 25.60 11.65 4.03
N VAL A 151 25.28 12.89 3.66
CA VAL A 151 25.29 13.36 2.26
C VAL A 151 26.67 13.75 1.75
N GLU A 152 27.69 13.77 2.62
CA GLU A 152 29.08 14.06 2.25
C GLU A 152 29.87 12.79 1.88
N ARG A 153 29.31 11.64 2.15
CA ARG A 153 29.90 10.32 1.95
C ARG A 153 29.29 9.58 0.80
#